data_fc408a831d0cf9cd4d3eeaa0265e6e34
#
_entry.id   fc408a831d0cf9cd4d3eeaa0265e6e34
#
_cell.length_a   1.000
_cell.length_b   1.000
_cell.length_c   1.000
_cell.angle_alpha   90.00
_cell.angle_beta   90.00
_cell.angle_gamma   90.00
#
_symmetry.space_group_name_H-M   'P 1'
#
loop_
_entity.id
_entity.type
_entity.pdbx_description
1 polymer ?
#
loop_
_entity_poly.entity_id
_entity_poly.type
_entity_poly.pdbx_seq_one_letter_code
_entity_poly.pdbx_strand_id
1 'polypeptide(L)'
;MSHGLLAVAIVLAQVLLLLAMGFSIVRMVRGPRAQDRALALDTFYVNAMILLLTIGIRTGSPMYFEAALIIALLGFASTMAMSKFLMRGEVIE
;
A
#
# COMPACT_ATOMS: atom_id res chain seq x y z
N MET A 1 18.94 20.17 -8.81
CA MET A 1 17.94 20.25 -7.76
C MET A 1 18.60 20.18 -6.40
N SER A 2 18.19 21.02 -5.50
CA SER A 2 18.86 21.07 -4.20
C SER A 2 18.41 19.87 -3.34
N HIS A 3 19.33 19.43 -2.48
CA HIS A 3 19.03 18.35 -1.56
C HIS A 3 17.90 18.72 -0.61
N GLY A 4 17.80 20.00 -0.28
CA GLY A 4 16.74 20.47 0.61
C GLY A 4 15.36 20.29 -0.01
N LEU A 5 15.24 20.65 -1.29
CA LEU A 5 13.97 20.50 -1.99
C LEU A 5 13.58 19.03 -2.10
N LEU A 6 14.54 18.18 -2.43
CA LEU A 6 14.29 16.77 -2.54
C LEU A 6 13.88 16.16 -1.20
N ALA A 7 14.57 16.57 -0.13
CA ALA A 7 14.25 16.07 1.20
C ALA A 7 12.83 16.46 1.61
N VAL A 8 12.44 17.70 1.34
CA VAL A 8 11.10 18.17 1.66
C VAL A 8 10.06 17.38 0.87
N ALA A 9 10.34 17.17 -0.41
CA ALA A 9 9.40 16.42 -1.25
C ALA A 9 9.21 15.00 -0.75
N ILE A 10 10.29 14.34 -0.35
CA ILE A 10 10.21 12.98 0.15
C ILE A 10 9.44 12.92 1.46
N VAL A 11 9.69 13.86 2.36
CA VAL A 11 8.99 13.90 3.65
C VAL A 11 7.50 14.14 3.43
N LEU A 12 7.15 15.05 2.54
CA LEU A 12 5.75 15.29 2.22
C LEU A 12 5.09 14.05 1.64
N ALA A 13 5.79 13.37 0.74
CA ALA A 13 5.26 12.15 0.16
C ALA A 13 5.03 11.09 1.23
N GLN A 14 5.95 10.95 2.16
CA GLN A 14 5.81 9.97 3.24
C GLN A 14 4.63 10.29 4.14
N VAL A 15 4.44 11.56 4.46
CA VAL A 15 3.31 11.97 5.28
C VAL A 15 2.00 11.67 4.57
N LEU A 16 1.92 12.00 3.29
CA LEU A 16 0.72 11.73 2.52
C LEU A 16 0.43 10.24 2.42
N LEU A 17 1.48 9.43 2.24
CA LEU A 17 1.32 7.99 2.16
C LEU A 17 0.83 7.43 3.49
N LEU A 18 1.35 7.93 4.60
CA LEU A 18 0.89 7.47 5.91
C LEU A 18 -0.57 7.82 6.14
N LEU A 19 -0.98 9.02 5.71
CA LEU A 19 -2.38 9.40 5.80
C LEU A 19 -3.25 8.50 4.94
N ALA A 20 -2.78 8.20 3.73
CA ALA A 20 -3.53 7.32 2.84
C ALA A 20 -3.66 5.94 3.43
N MET A 21 -2.61 5.43 4.07
CA MET A 21 -2.66 4.13 4.72
C MET A 21 -3.65 4.14 5.88
N GLY A 22 -3.67 5.24 6.63
CA GLY A 22 -4.64 5.38 7.71
C GLY A 22 -6.07 5.35 7.20
N PHE A 23 -6.35 6.07 6.14
CA PHE A 23 -7.66 6.06 5.53
C PHE A 23 -8.03 4.68 4.99
N SER A 24 -7.04 3.96 4.44
CA SER A 24 -7.27 2.61 3.96
C SER A 24 -7.69 1.68 5.09
N ILE A 25 -7.03 1.81 6.24
CA ILE A 25 -7.37 1.00 7.40
C ILE A 25 -8.79 1.30 7.86
N VAL A 26 -9.13 2.57 7.93
CA VAL A 26 -10.48 2.96 8.34
C VAL A 26 -11.51 2.37 7.39
N ARG A 27 -11.23 2.44 6.10
CA ARG A 27 -12.15 1.90 5.12
C ARG A 27 -12.26 0.39 5.22
N MET A 28 -11.14 -0.25 5.51
CA MET A 28 -11.12 -1.70 5.66
C MET A 28 -12.01 -2.14 6.83
N VAL A 29 -11.97 -1.38 7.92
CA VAL A 29 -12.75 -1.70 9.10
C VAL A 29 -14.23 -1.37 8.89
N ARG A 30 -14.50 -0.27 8.20
CA ARG A 30 -15.88 0.20 8.03
C ARG A 30 -16.56 -0.35 6.79
N GLY A 31 -15.81 -0.91 5.88
CA GLY A 31 -16.39 -1.40 4.63
C GLY A 31 -17.46 -2.45 4.87
N PRO A 32 -18.68 -2.21 4.41
CA PRO A 32 -19.77 -3.17 4.63
C PRO A 32 -19.66 -4.38 3.72
N ARG A 33 -18.98 -4.24 2.61
CA ARG A 33 -18.84 -5.32 1.66
C ARG A 33 -17.41 -5.85 1.63
N ALA A 34 -17.30 -7.14 1.31
CA ALA A 34 -15.98 -7.74 1.16
C ALA A 34 -15.18 -7.05 0.05
N GLN A 35 -15.87 -6.58 -0.98
CA GLN A 35 -15.22 -5.89 -2.09
C GLN A 35 -14.55 -4.60 -1.61
N ASP A 36 -15.23 -3.84 -0.77
CA ASP A 36 -14.67 -2.59 -0.25
C ASP A 36 -13.45 -2.88 0.61
N ARG A 37 -13.52 -3.94 1.40
CA ARG A 37 -12.40 -4.32 2.24
C ARG A 37 -11.21 -4.77 1.42
N ALA A 38 -11.46 -5.55 0.37
CA ALA A 38 -10.39 -6.03 -0.48
C ALA A 38 -9.71 -4.86 -1.19
N LEU A 39 -10.50 -3.91 -1.68
CA LEU A 39 -9.95 -2.76 -2.37
C LEU A 39 -9.12 -1.91 -1.42
N ALA A 40 -9.60 -1.72 -0.19
CA ALA A 40 -8.87 -0.97 0.81
C ALA A 40 -7.55 -1.65 1.16
N LEU A 41 -7.55 -2.97 1.27
CA LEU A 41 -6.35 -3.71 1.55
C LEU A 41 -5.34 -3.57 0.42
N ASP A 42 -5.80 -3.64 -0.82
CA ASP A 42 -4.95 -3.46 -1.98
C ASP A 42 -4.31 -2.07 -1.96
N THR A 43 -5.11 -1.05 -1.68
CA THR A 43 -4.62 0.31 -1.57
C THR A 43 -3.56 0.41 -0.48
N PHE A 44 -3.79 -0.25 0.65
CA PHE A 44 -2.83 -0.26 1.74
C PHE A 44 -1.51 -0.86 1.30
N TYR A 45 -1.53 -1.98 0.59
CA TYR A 45 -0.31 -2.62 0.11
C TYR A 45 0.45 -1.72 -0.84
N VAL A 46 -0.24 -1.08 -1.76
CA VAL A 46 0.42 -0.19 -2.72
C VAL A 46 1.07 0.98 -1.99
N ASN A 47 0.36 1.57 -1.04
CA ASN A 47 0.90 2.68 -0.29
C ASN A 47 2.09 2.25 0.56
N ALA A 48 2.04 1.07 1.16
CA ALA A 48 3.16 0.56 1.95
C ALA A 48 4.39 0.34 1.07
N MET A 49 4.18 -0.21 -0.12
CA MET A 49 5.27 -0.43 -1.05
C MET A 49 5.93 0.89 -1.44
N ILE A 50 5.11 1.87 -1.79
CA ILE A 50 5.65 3.17 -2.18
C ILE A 50 6.35 3.84 -1.01
N LEU A 51 5.80 3.70 0.19
CA LEU A 51 6.43 4.25 1.38
C LEU A 51 7.81 3.65 1.60
N LEU A 52 7.94 2.34 1.44
CA LEU A 52 9.24 1.69 1.58
C LEU A 52 10.20 2.16 0.50
N LEU A 53 9.70 2.37 -0.72
CA LEU A 53 10.56 2.89 -1.78
C LEU A 53 11.06 4.29 -1.45
N THR A 54 10.21 5.14 -0.88
CA THR A 54 10.65 6.48 -0.50
C THR A 54 11.68 6.43 0.61
N ILE A 55 11.52 5.51 1.57
CA ILE A 55 12.51 5.34 2.62
C ILE A 55 13.83 4.86 2.02
N GLY A 56 13.75 3.94 1.06
CA GLY A 56 14.94 3.46 0.39
C GLY A 56 15.70 4.55 -0.35
N ILE A 57 14.96 5.43 -1.02
CA ILE A 57 15.56 6.56 -1.72
C ILE A 57 16.23 7.49 -0.72
N ARG A 58 15.57 7.73 0.39
CA ARG A 58 16.06 8.65 1.40
C ARG A 58 17.30 8.14 2.09
N THR A 59 17.34 6.85 2.40
CA THR A 59 18.46 6.25 3.12
C THR A 59 19.53 5.70 2.20
N GLY A 60 19.17 5.46 0.94
CA GLY A 60 20.10 4.87 -0.01
C GLY A 60 20.33 3.40 0.22
N SER A 61 19.46 2.73 0.97
CA SER A 61 19.63 1.32 1.29
C SER A 61 18.86 0.43 0.33
N PRO A 62 19.52 -0.56 -0.29
CA PRO A 62 18.81 -1.49 -1.17
C PRO A 62 17.88 -2.43 -0.42
N MET A 63 18.04 -2.55 0.89
CA MET A 63 17.19 -3.43 1.68
C MET A 63 15.73 -3.03 1.60
N TYR A 64 15.46 -1.73 1.54
CA TYR A 64 14.07 -1.26 1.46
C TYR A 64 13.45 -1.58 0.11
N PHE A 65 14.27 -1.60 -0.94
CA PHE A 65 13.76 -1.98 -2.25
C PHE A 65 13.38 -3.46 -2.28
N GLU A 66 14.17 -4.29 -1.61
CA GLU A 66 13.87 -5.70 -1.52
C GLU A 66 12.59 -5.93 -0.73
N ALA A 67 12.43 -5.20 0.36
CA ALA A 67 11.21 -5.29 1.15
C ALA A 67 10.00 -4.84 0.35
N ALA A 68 10.15 -3.76 -0.42
CA ALA A 68 9.06 -3.28 -1.26
C ALA A 68 8.69 -4.32 -2.31
N LEU A 69 9.68 -5.00 -2.87
CA LEU A 69 9.40 -6.04 -3.85
C LEU A 69 8.63 -7.19 -3.23
N ILE A 70 9.02 -7.59 -2.03
CA ILE A 70 8.31 -8.66 -1.33
C ILE A 70 6.86 -8.26 -1.07
N ILE A 71 6.64 -7.03 -0.62
CA ILE A 71 5.29 -6.54 -0.39
C ILE A 71 4.50 -6.49 -1.68
N ALA A 72 5.13 -6.09 -2.77
CA ALA A 72 4.46 -6.07 -4.07
C ALA A 72 4.00 -7.46 -4.48
N LEU A 73 4.87 -8.46 -4.30
CA LEU A 73 4.54 -9.82 -4.64
C LEU A 73 3.42 -10.36 -3.76
N LEU A 74 3.51 -10.10 -2.45
CA LEU A 74 2.48 -10.54 -1.52
C LEU A 74 1.15 -9.84 -1.81
N GLY A 75 1.20 -8.55 -2.10
CA GLY A 75 0.01 -7.80 -2.42
C GLY A 75 -0.64 -8.30 -3.70
N PHE A 76 0.19 -8.59 -4.71
CA PHE A 76 -0.32 -9.13 -5.96
C PHE A 76 -1.01 -10.47 -5.74
N ALA A 77 -0.37 -11.36 -4.98
CA ALA A 77 -0.95 -12.66 -4.68
C ALA A 77 -2.24 -12.53 -3.89
N SER A 78 -2.24 -11.64 -2.88
CA SER A 78 -3.43 -11.39 -2.09
C SER A 78 -4.56 -10.85 -2.95
N THR A 79 -4.25 -9.90 -3.82
CA THR A 79 -5.26 -9.29 -4.67
C THR A 79 -5.87 -10.34 -5.60
N MET A 80 -5.05 -11.20 -6.17
CA MET A 80 -5.55 -12.25 -7.05
C MET A 80 -6.42 -13.24 -6.28
N ALA A 81 -5.96 -13.62 -5.09
CA ALA A 81 -6.73 -14.55 -4.27
C ALA A 81 -8.07 -13.95 -3.88
N MET A 82 -8.06 -12.68 -3.48
CA MET A 82 -9.29 -12.01 -3.08
C MET A 82 -10.21 -11.79 -4.27
N SER A 83 -9.66 -11.51 -5.44
CA SER A 83 -10.46 -11.35 -6.64
C SER A 83 -11.21 -12.65 -6.95
N LYS A 84 -10.52 -13.77 -6.88
CA LYS A 84 -11.15 -15.05 -7.10
C LYS A 84 -12.20 -15.34 -6.03
N PHE A 85 -11.86 -15.03 -4.79
CA PHE A 85 -12.79 -15.24 -3.68
C PHE A 85 -14.06 -14.43 -3.89
N LEU A 86 -13.91 -13.18 -4.30
CA LEU A 86 -15.07 -12.31 -4.50
C LEU A 86 -15.93 -12.75 -5.67
N MET A 87 -15.30 -13.26 -6.70
CA MET A 87 -16.06 -13.77 -7.84
C MET A 87 -16.97 -14.93 -7.44
N ARG A 88 -16.51 -15.73 -6.50
CA ARG A 88 -17.30 -16.85 -5.99
C ARG A 88 -18.01 -16.48 -4.71
N GLY A 89 -17.35 -15.72 -3.89
CA GLY A 89 -17.81 -15.40 -2.56
C GLY A 89 -18.99 -14.46 -2.51
N GLU A 90 -19.22 -13.74 -3.62
CA GLU A 90 -20.42 -12.89 -3.67
C GLU A 90 -21.68 -13.69 -3.47
N VAL A 91 -21.61 -14.93 -3.88
CA VAL A 91 -22.74 -15.81 -3.71
C VAL A 91 -23.03 -16.04 -2.25
N ILE A 92 -21.97 -15.98 -1.46
CA ILE A 92 -22.10 -16.22 -0.02
C ILE A 92 -22.67 -15.00 0.68
N GLU A 93 -22.39 -13.83 0.16
CA GLU A 93 -22.94 -12.63 0.74
C GLU A 93 -24.34 -12.37 0.27
#